data_1192fec6aad8269c6603139a512b73d5
#
_entry.id   1192fec6aad8269c6603139a512b73d5
#
_cell.length_a   1.000
_cell.length_b   1.000
_cell.length_c   1.000
_cell.angle_alpha   90.00
_cell.angle_beta   90.00
_cell.angle_gamma   90.00
#
_symmetry.space_group_name_H-M   'P 1'
#
loop_
_entity.id
_entity.type
_entity.pdbx_description
1 polymer ?
#
loop_
_entity_poly.entity_id
_entity_poly.type
_entity_poly.pdbx_seq_one_letter_code
_entity_poly.pdbx_strand_id
1 'polypeptide(L)'
;MSNNTKILIVEDEQMLAEILSDTLSDRNFDVHLAYDGVQALDAVKRESFDVIVSDIMMPNLDGYSLAKKLRAEGYNTPILFLTARSATEDVVKGFETGGNDFLKK
;
A
#
# COMPACT_ATOMS: atom_id res chain seq x y z
N MET A 1 -6.51 -11.35 21.01
CA MET A 1 -5.64 -10.43 20.64
C MET A 1 -5.65 -10.16 19.19
N SER A 2 -5.60 -9.03 18.86
CA SER A 2 -5.73 -8.78 17.47
C SER A 2 -4.36 -8.79 16.85
N ASN A 3 -4.26 -9.49 15.81
CA ASN A 3 -3.09 -9.49 15.02
C ASN A 3 -3.34 -8.62 13.83
N ASN A 4 -3.50 -7.35 14.08
CA ASN A 4 -3.82 -6.46 13.00
C ASN A 4 -2.60 -6.29 12.11
N THR A 5 -2.73 -6.78 10.90
CA THR A 5 -1.73 -6.53 9.88
C THR A 5 -1.67 -5.03 9.61
N LYS A 6 -0.49 -4.47 9.64
CA LYS A 6 -0.30 -3.03 9.47
C LYS A 6 -0.01 -2.73 8.02
N ILE A 7 -0.88 -1.94 7.41
CA ILE A 7 -0.85 -1.69 5.97
C ILE A 7 -0.64 -0.21 5.72
N LEU A 8 0.28 0.11 4.80
CA LEU A 8 0.43 1.46 4.30
C LEU A 8 -0.15 1.52 2.89
N ILE A 9 -1.14 2.36 2.69
CA ILE A 9 -1.71 2.59 1.38
C ILE A 9 -1.10 3.88 0.82
N VAL A 10 -0.55 3.80 -0.38
CA VAL A 10 0.07 4.93 -1.05
C VAL A 10 -0.75 5.23 -2.30
N GLU A 11 -1.54 6.28 -2.25
CA GLU A 11 -2.49 6.61 -3.31
C GLU A 11 -2.72 8.11 -3.33
N ASP A 12 -2.50 8.75 -4.47
CA ASP A 12 -2.65 10.20 -4.58
C ASP A 12 -4.10 10.64 -4.73
N GLU A 13 -4.99 9.77 -5.18
CA GLU A 13 -6.41 10.08 -5.23
C GLU A 13 -7.01 9.89 -3.85
N GLN A 14 -7.29 10.99 -3.20
CA GLN A 14 -7.73 10.97 -1.81
C GLN A 14 -8.98 10.13 -1.60
N MET A 15 -9.96 10.26 -2.49
CA MET A 15 -11.21 9.51 -2.35
C MET A 15 -10.96 8.01 -2.44
N LEU A 16 -10.14 7.58 -3.38
CA LEU A 16 -9.82 6.16 -3.52
C LEU A 16 -9.04 5.66 -2.32
N ALA A 17 -8.10 6.45 -1.83
CA ALA A 17 -7.35 6.10 -0.64
C ALA A 17 -8.28 5.86 0.55
N GLU A 18 -9.27 6.71 0.72
CA GLU A 18 -10.21 6.58 1.82
C GLU A 18 -11.10 5.36 1.68
N ILE A 19 -11.54 5.07 0.46
CA ILE A 19 -12.36 3.88 0.20
C ILE A 19 -11.56 2.62 0.54
N LEU A 20 -10.32 2.55 0.10
CA LEU A 20 -9.47 1.41 0.39
C LEU A 20 -9.22 1.29 1.89
N SER A 21 -8.98 2.41 2.54
CA SER A 21 -8.75 2.43 3.98
C SER A 21 -9.97 1.90 4.73
N ASP A 22 -11.16 2.37 4.38
CA ASP A 22 -12.38 1.95 5.05
C ASP A 22 -12.63 0.45 4.85
N THR A 23 -12.45 -0.02 3.63
CA THR A 23 -12.69 -1.42 3.31
C THR A 23 -11.75 -2.33 4.08
N LEU A 24 -10.47 -1.99 4.12
CA LEU A 24 -9.49 -2.81 4.82
C LEU A 24 -9.64 -2.69 6.33
N SER A 25 -9.97 -1.51 6.83
CA SER A 25 -10.21 -1.34 8.25
C SER A 25 -11.39 -2.18 8.74
N ASP A 26 -12.42 -2.32 7.90
CA ASP A 26 -13.57 -3.17 8.22
C ASP A 26 -13.18 -4.64 8.33
N ARG A 27 -12.04 -5.02 7.78
CA ARG A 27 -11.54 -6.38 7.87
C ARG A 27 -10.44 -6.52 8.93
N ASN A 28 -10.38 -5.56 9.83
CA ASN A 28 -9.49 -5.58 10.99
C ASN A 28 -8.01 -5.37 10.65
N PHE A 29 -7.72 -4.74 9.52
CA PHE A 29 -6.36 -4.31 9.24
C PHE A 29 -6.12 -2.94 9.87
N ASP A 30 -4.88 -2.69 10.27
CA ASP A 30 -4.46 -1.39 10.79
C ASP A 30 -3.90 -0.58 9.61
N VAL A 31 -4.69 0.37 9.12
CA VAL A 31 -4.42 1.03 7.85
C VAL A 31 -3.90 2.45 8.06
N HIS A 32 -2.83 2.78 7.36
CA HIS A 32 -2.26 4.12 7.33
C HIS A 32 -2.22 4.61 5.88
N LEU A 33 -2.30 5.91 5.68
CA LEU A 33 -2.35 6.50 4.35
C LEU A 33 -1.15 7.38 4.08
N ALA A 34 -0.66 7.32 2.86
CA ALA A 34 0.28 8.29 2.31
C ALA A 34 -0.24 8.69 0.94
N TYR A 35 -0.12 9.95 0.59
CA TYR A 35 -0.72 10.45 -0.64
C TYR A 35 0.28 10.63 -1.77
N ASP A 36 1.54 10.36 -1.50
CA ASP A 36 2.57 10.30 -2.55
C ASP A 36 3.74 9.47 -2.04
N GLY A 37 4.72 9.25 -2.92
CA GLY A 37 5.86 8.43 -2.58
C GLY A 37 6.76 9.02 -1.53
N VAL A 38 6.83 10.35 -1.46
CA VAL A 38 7.67 11.02 -0.45
C VAL A 38 7.08 10.80 0.93
N GLN A 39 5.75 10.94 1.06
CA GLN A 39 5.09 10.66 2.33
C GLN A 39 5.25 9.20 2.72
N ALA A 40 5.21 8.30 1.73
CA ALA A 40 5.37 6.87 1.97
C ALA A 40 6.76 6.55 2.52
N LEU A 41 7.80 7.12 1.93
CA LEU A 41 9.16 6.93 2.42
C LEU A 41 9.28 7.38 3.88
N ASP A 42 8.72 8.54 4.16
CA ASP A 42 8.77 9.09 5.51
C ASP A 42 8.05 8.16 6.50
N ALA A 43 6.88 7.66 6.11
CA ALA A 43 6.11 6.76 6.96
C ALA A 43 6.88 5.47 7.26
N VAL A 44 7.51 4.89 6.23
CA VAL A 44 8.25 3.64 6.41
C VAL A 44 9.45 3.84 7.33
N LYS A 45 10.05 5.02 7.30
CA LYS A 45 11.18 5.30 8.18
C LYS A 45 10.76 5.47 9.63
N ARG A 46 9.51 5.87 9.86
CA ARG A 46 9.02 6.10 11.23
C ARG A 46 8.35 4.89 11.84
N GLU A 47 7.77 4.02 11.02
CA GLU A 47 7.02 2.87 11.51
C GLU A 47 7.28 1.66 10.64
N SER A 48 7.07 0.48 11.22
CA SER A 48 7.15 -0.76 10.46
C SER A 48 5.79 -1.12 9.91
N PHE A 49 5.74 -1.54 8.65
CA PHE A 49 4.51 -2.00 8.03
C PHE A 49 4.68 -3.43 7.57
N ASP A 50 3.58 -4.18 7.60
CA ASP A 50 3.59 -5.56 7.15
C ASP A 50 3.45 -5.66 5.64
N VAL A 51 2.77 -4.68 5.03
CA VAL A 51 2.61 -4.64 3.59
C VAL A 51 2.33 -3.20 3.16
N ILE A 52 2.75 -2.88 1.95
CA ILE A 52 2.49 -1.59 1.32
C ILE A 52 1.64 -1.84 0.09
N VAL A 53 0.55 -1.08 -0.06
CA VAL A 53 -0.27 -1.09 -1.27
C VAL A 53 -0.03 0.25 -1.96
N SER A 54 0.57 0.22 -3.13
CA SER A 54 0.98 1.45 -3.80
C SER A 54 0.43 1.53 -5.21
N ASP A 55 -0.12 2.69 -5.53
CA ASP A 55 -0.43 3.00 -6.91
C ASP A 55 0.90 3.10 -7.68
N ILE A 56 0.87 2.73 -8.95
CA ILE A 56 2.06 2.82 -9.77
C ILE A 56 2.30 4.27 -10.21
N MET A 57 1.24 4.93 -10.63
CA MET A 57 1.37 6.29 -11.20
C MET A 57 1.00 7.32 -10.16
N MET A 58 2.00 8.02 -9.65
CA MET A 58 1.81 9.05 -8.64
C MET A 58 2.72 10.22 -8.94
N PRO A 59 2.33 11.43 -8.53
CA PRO A 59 3.23 12.58 -8.65
C PRO A 59 4.42 12.44 -7.70
N ASN A 60 5.48 13.16 -7.99
CA ASN A 60 6.69 13.26 -7.21
C ASN A 60 7.54 12.00 -7.21
N LEU A 61 6.97 10.86 -6.89
CA LEU A 61 7.72 9.60 -6.84
C LEU A 61 6.74 8.49 -7.14
N ASP A 62 6.87 7.85 -8.30
CA ASP A 62 5.95 6.79 -8.69
C ASP A 62 6.19 5.51 -7.88
N GLY A 63 5.24 4.56 -8.00
CA GLY A 63 5.28 3.36 -7.19
C GLY A 63 6.51 2.49 -7.41
N TYR A 64 6.99 2.40 -8.64
CA TYR A 64 8.20 1.60 -8.91
C TYR A 64 9.43 2.26 -8.34
N SER A 65 9.54 3.58 -8.47
CA SER A 65 10.66 4.31 -7.90
C SER A 65 10.66 4.24 -6.38
N LEU A 66 9.47 4.29 -5.78
CA LEU A 66 9.32 4.11 -4.34
C LEU A 66 9.85 2.74 -3.93
N ALA A 67 9.46 1.68 -4.64
CA ALA A 67 9.90 0.34 -4.33
C ALA A 67 11.42 0.23 -4.42
N LYS A 68 12.01 0.80 -5.48
CA LYS A 68 13.46 0.76 -5.64
C LYS A 68 14.17 1.46 -4.48
N LYS A 69 13.66 2.61 -4.08
CA LYS A 69 14.27 3.34 -2.97
C LYS A 69 14.17 2.56 -1.67
N LEU A 70 13.02 1.93 -1.42
CA LEU A 70 12.85 1.15 -0.20
C LEU A 70 13.82 -0.03 -0.17
N ARG A 71 13.97 -0.75 -1.29
CA ARG A 71 14.88 -1.87 -1.35
C ARG A 71 16.33 -1.41 -1.20
N ALA A 72 16.69 -0.27 -1.79
CA ALA A 72 18.04 0.27 -1.67
C ALA A 72 18.37 0.65 -0.24
N GLU A 73 17.38 1.02 0.56
CA GLU A 73 17.58 1.38 1.95
C GLU A 73 17.42 0.21 2.91
N GLY A 74 17.24 -0.99 2.38
CA GLY A 74 17.20 -2.20 3.20
C GLY A 74 15.82 -2.62 3.67
N TYR A 75 14.77 -1.96 3.22
CA TYR A 75 13.42 -2.34 3.60
C TYR A 75 12.93 -3.45 2.68
N ASN A 76 12.44 -4.52 3.26
CA ASN A 76 11.96 -5.69 2.50
C ASN A 76 10.45 -5.87 2.60
N THR A 77 9.74 -4.85 3.02
CA THR A 77 8.29 -4.91 3.16
C THR A 77 7.65 -5.29 1.83
N PRO A 78 6.76 -6.28 1.81
CA PRO A 78 6.06 -6.65 0.58
C PRO A 78 5.25 -5.47 0.04
N ILE A 79 5.23 -5.34 -1.28
CA ILE A 79 4.52 -4.25 -1.94
C ILE A 79 3.57 -4.83 -2.97
N LEU A 80 2.30 -4.46 -2.86
CA LEU A 80 1.28 -4.76 -3.85
C LEU A 80 1.06 -3.50 -4.67
N PHE A 81 1.16 -3.62 -5.98
CA PHE A 81 0.93 -2.48 -6.86
C PHE A 81 -0.48 -2.49 -7.39
N LEU A 82 -1.08 -1.31 -7.41
CA LEU A 82 -2.42 -1.12 -7.97
C LEU A 82 -2.30 -0.57 -9.37
N THR A 83 -3.11 -1.08 -10.27
CA THR A 83 -3.27 -0.43 -11.56
C THR A 83 -4.46 0.52 -11.46
N ALA A 84 -4.59 1.41 -12.43
CA ALA A 84 -5.66 2.39 -12.41
C ALA A 84 -7.05 1.75 -12.38
N ARG A 85 -7.16 0.47 -12.72
CA ARG A 85 -8.46 -0.20 -12.79
C ARG A 85 -8.64 -1.27 -11.73
N SER A 86 -7.73 -1.36 -10.78
CA SER A 86 -7.90 -2.36 -9.71
C SER A 86 -9.13 -2.02 -8.89
N ALA A 87 -9.98 -3.01 -8.68
CA ALA A 87 -11.12 -2.84 -7.80
C ALA A 87 -10.69 -3.05 -6.36
N THR A 88 -11.43 -2.42 -5.46
CA THR A 88 -11.15 -2.58 -4.04
C THR A 88 -11.19 -4.05 -3.63
N GLU A 89 -12.11 -4.82 -4.19
CA GLU A 89 -12.22 -6.23 -3.89
C GLU A 89 -10.98 -7.00 -4.30
N ASP A 90 -10.34 -6.61 -5.39
CA ASP A 90 -9.12 -7.27 -5.84
C ASP A 90 -7.98 -7.03 -4.86
N VAL A 91 -7.92 -5.84 -4.29
CA VAL A 91 -6.93 -5.52 -3.27
C VAL A 91 -7.12 -6.43 -2.05
N VAL A 92 -8.37 -6.55 -1.60
CA VAL A 92 -8.68 -7.39 -0.46
C VAL A 92 -8.32 -8.84 -0.73
N LYS A 93 -8.65 -9.34 -1.92
CA LYS A 93 -8.29 -10.71 -2.28
C LYS A 93 -6.79 -10.92 -2.30
N GLY A 94 -6.05 -9.94 -2.78
CA GLY A 94 -4.59 -10.00 -2.78
C GLY A 94 -4.04 -10.21 -1.38
N PHE A 95 -4.58 -9.50 -0.41
CA PHE A 95 -4.16 -9.68 0.98
C PHE A 95 -4.56 -11.04 1.51
N GLU A 96 -5.77 -11.48 1.21
CA GLU A 96 -6.28 -12.74 1.74
C GLU A 96 -5.52 -13.93 1.19
N THR A 97 -4.99 -13.83 -0.01
CA THR A 97 -4.18 -14.90 -0.58
C THR A 97 -2.71 -14.80 -0.19
N GLY A 98 -2.32 -13.72 0.48
CA GLY A 98 -0.95 -13.56 0.91
C GLY A 98 0.03 -13.20 -0.20
N GLY A 99 -0.48 -12.82 -1.36
CA GLY A 99 0.39 -12.47 -2.46
C GLY A 99 1.08 -11.12 -2.24
N ASN A 100 2.25 -10.95 -2.84
CA ASN A 100 2.88 -9.65 -2.87
C ASN A 100 3.29 -9.30 -4.29
N ASP A 101 2.47 -9.68 -5.23
CA ASP A 101 2.63 -9.41 -6.65
C ASP A 101 1.75 -8.27 -7.08
N PHE A 102 1.79 -7.97 -8.38
CA PHE A 102 0.84 -7.03 -8.94
C PHE A 102 -0.57 -7.56 -8.83
N LEU A 103 -1.51 -6.65 -8.57
CA LEU A 103 -2.91 -6.98 -8.69
C LEU A 103 -3.30 -6.72 -10.13
N LYS A 104 -3.75 -7.76 -10.80
CA LYS A 104 -4.16 -7.67 -12.18
C LYS A 104 -5.66 -7.54 -12.28
N LYS A 105 -6.07 -6.82 -13.27
CA LYS A 105 -7.49 -6.67 -13.55
C LYS A 105 -8.05 -7.86 -14.26
#